data_3b56f0cd8a21999131e27aa8e08ae5bf
#
_entry.id   3b56f0cd8a21999131e27aa8e08ae5bf
#
_cell.length_a   1.000
_cell.length_b   1.000
_cell.length_c   1.000
_cell.angle_alpha   90.00
_cell.angle_beta   90.00
_cell.angle_gamma   90.00
#
_symmetry.space_group_name_H-M   'P 1'
#
loop_
_entity.id
_entity.type
_entity.pdbx_description
1 polymer ?
#
loop_
_entity_poly.entity_id
_entity_poly.type
_entity_poly.pdbx_seq_one_letter_code
_entity_poly.pdbx_strand_id
1 'polypeptide(L)'
;MKKFLITTAVVLSTLTLSGCQYFYPNWGATSAPTDEPSASSSPEPSASETSEPTPSASATEQPKGQVGLRVLSTSVDSGAGQITVIAEVADVSEDGGNCTLKLTSGSVTKTLTVKAESNVTDTQCYPFNLPLTGIPSGNASFTVSYESADSIGATSANSLVIP
;
A
#
# COMPACT_ATOMS: atom_id res chain seq x y z
N MET A 1 20.97 -28.71 48.93
CA MET A 1 20.16 -27.55 49.29
C MET A 1 21.06 -26.31 49.19
N LYS A 2 21.15 -25.66 48.06
CA LYS A 2 21.91 -24.41 47.89
C LYS A 2 20.97 -23.39 47.29
N LYS A 3 20.61 -22.42 48.10
CA LYS A 3 19.83 -21.22 47.71
C LYS A 3 20.74 -20.31 46.93
N PHE A 4 20.48 -20.15 45.62
CA PHE A 4 21.12 -19.09 44.84
C PHE A 4 20.26 -17.81 44.91
N LEU A 5 20.78 -16.85 45.61
CA LEU A 5 20.30 -15.45 45.61
C LEU A 5 20.80 -14.81 44.31
N ILE A 6 19.92 -14.60 43.37
CA ILE A 6 20.22 -13.78 42.17
C ILE A 6 19.80 -12.36 42.49
N THR A 7 20.79 -11.51 42.76
CA THR A 7 20.62 -10.07 42.90
C THR A 7 20.53 -9.45 41.52
N THR A 8 19.31 -9.11 41.10
CA THR A 8 19.08 -8.43 39.83
C THR A 8 19.38 -6.94 40.02
N ALA A 9 20.50 -6.47 39.51
CA ALA A 9 20.81 -5.06 39.40
C ALA A 9 19.98 -4.44 38.26
N VAL A 10 18.97 -3.64 38.63
CA VAL A 10 18.21 -2.81 37.70
C VAL A 10 19.07 -1.58 37.40
N VAL A 11 19.69 -1.58 36.22
CA VAL A 11 20.34 -0.38 35.66
C VAL A 11 19.27 0.44 34.97
N LEU A 12 18.83 1.50 35.61
CA LEU A 12 17.95 2.51 35.03
C LEU A 12 18.76 3.35 34.03
N SER A 13 18.73 2.98 32.75
CA SER A 13 19.28 3.81 31.69
C SER A 13 18.23 4.86 31.30
N THR A 14 18.36 6.06 31.87
CA THR A 14 17.63 7.24 31.39
C THR A 14 18.23 7.69 30.06
N LEU A 15 17.68 7.21 28.95
CA LEU A 15 17.94 7.79 27.63
C LEU A 15 17.20 9.13 27.53
N THR A 16 17.96 10.20 27.69
CA THR A 16 17.54 11.56 27.34
C THR A 16 17.39 11.61 25.82
N LEU A 17 16.15 11.65 25.33
CA LEU A 17 15.85 12.02 23.95
C LEU A 17 16.13 13.52 23.79
N SER A 18 17.39 13.88 23.48
CA SER A 18 17.69 15.18 22.91
C SER A 18 17.21 15.18 21.47
N GLY A 19 16.04 15.76 21.24
CA GLY A 19 15.40 15.85 19.92
C GLY A 19 16.30 16.55 18.91
N CYS A 20 16.43 15.95 17.74
CA CYS A 20 17.06 16.55 16.58
C CYS A 20 16.22 17.73 16.06
N GLN A 21 16.34 18.91 16.71
CA GLN A 21 15.79 20.17 16.20
C GLN A 21 16.65 20.77 15.06
N TYR A 22 17.77 20.11 14.72
CA TYR A 22 18.74 20.66 13.77
C TYR A 22 18.44 20.38 12.29
N PHE A 23 17.45 19.50 11.99
CA PHE A 23 17.17 19.10 10.61
C PHE A 23 15.95 19.76 9.96
N TYR A 24 15.17 20.56 10.70
CA TYR A 24 14.02 21.27 10.13
C TYR A 24 13.99 22.73 10.57
N PRO A 25 14.81 23.63 9.96
CA PRO A 25 14.82 25.04 10.33
C PRO A 25 13.57 25.84 9.95
N ASN A 26 12.56 25.20 9.34
CA ASN A 26 11.40 25.94 8.79
C ASN A 26 10.03 25.41 9.27
N TRP A 27 9.98 24.65 10.37
CA TRP A 27 8.70 24.24 10.93
C TRP A 27 8.21 25.31 11.92
N GLY A 28 7.36 26.21 11.45
CA GLY A 28 6.72 27.24 12.29
C GLY A 28 6.60 28.65 11.70
N ALA A 29 6.97 28.85 10.45
CA ALA A 29 6.71 30.12 9.79
C ALA A 29 5.28 30.17 9.27
N THR A 30 4.37 30.63 10.11
CA THR A 30 3.03 31.02 9.70
C THR A 30 3.16 32.33 8.93
N SER A 31 3.10 32.29 7.62
CA SER A 31 2.96 33.48 6.79
C SER A 31 1.53 33.98 6.96
N ALA A 32 1.39 35.16 7.54
CA ALA A 32 0.12 35.86 7.59
C ALA A 32 -0.33 36.27 6.17
N PRO A 33 -1.62 36.21 5.86
CA PRO A 33 -2.13 36.72 4.60
C PRO A 33 -2.09 38.23 4.61
N THR A 34 -1.45 38.80 3.60
CA THR A 34 -1.55 40.23 3.31
C THR A 34 -2.80 40.45 2.49
N ASP A 35 -3.80 41.07 3.09
CA ASP A 35 -4.95 41.64 2.40
C ASP A 35 -4.51 42.84 1.58
N GLU A 36 -4.76 42.81 0.30
CA GLU A 36 -4.81 44.02 -0.52
C GLU A 36 -6.07 43.96 -1.39
N PRO A 37 -6.97 44.92 -1.25
CA PRO A 37 -8.20 45.01 -2.05
C PRO A 37 -7.94 45.77 -3.34
N SER A 38 -8.17 45.15 -4.49
CA SER A 38 -8.24 45.91 -5.75
C SER A 38 -9.55 45.69 -6.50
N ALA A 39 -10.27 46.77 -6.56
CA ALA A 39 -11.31 47.29 -7.45
C ALA A 39 -11.88 46.40 -8.56
N SER A 40 -13.18 46.22 -8.45
CA SER A 40 -14.28 46.44 -9.41
C SER A 40 -13.91 46.69 -10.87
N SER A 41 -14.34 45.76 -11.74
CA SER A 41 -14.89 46.09 -13.05
C SER A 41 -15.89 45.02 -13.47
N SER A 42 -17.11 45.52 -13.71
CA SER A 42 -18.28 44.83 -14.27
C SER A 42 -17.98 44.36 -15.71
N PRO A 43 -18.34 43.15 -16.09
CA PRO A 43 -18.50 42.82 -17.51
C PRO A 43 -19.96 42.59 -17.85
N GLU A 44 -20.34 43.21 -18.90
CA GLU A 44 -21.46 43.11 -19.81
C GLU A 44 -21.75 41.63 -20.24
N PRO A 45 -23.01 41.21 -20.42
CA PRO A 45 -23.33 39.83 -20.80
C PRO A 45 -23.11 39.63 -22.29
N SER A 46 -22.17 38.76 -22.63
CA SER A 46 -21.99 38.29 -24.02
C SER A 46 -22.59 36.89 -24.17
N ALA A 47 -23.27 36.76 -25.29
CA ALA A 47 -24.09 35.68 -25.79
C ALA A 47 -23.60 34.25 -25.54
N SER A 48 -24.60 33.41 -25.21
CA SER A 48 -24.60 31.95 -25.26
C SER A 48 -24.17 31.45 -26.64
N GLU A 49 -23.01 30.79 -26.72
CA GLU A 49 -22.77 29.80 -27.75
C GLU A 49 -22.90 28.41 -27.13
N THR A 50 -23.97 27.72 -27.54
CA THR A 50 -24.19 26.31 -27.27
C THR A 50 -23.10 25.49 -27.97
N SER A 51 -22.07 25.14 -27.23
CA SER A 51 -21.06 24.16 -27.69
C SER A 51 -21.68 22.77 -27.58
N GLU A 52 -22.03 22.19 -28.72
CA GLU A 52 -22.34 20.78 -28.89
C GLU A 52 -21.22 19.93 -28.28
N PRO A 53 -21.51 18.91 -27.42
CA PRO A 53 -20.44 18.10 -26.84
C PRO A 53 -19.77 17.31 -27.95
N THR A 54 -18.55 17.70 -28.29
CA THR A 54 -17.65 16.89 -29.10
C THR A 54 -17.47 15.55 -28.40
N PRO A 55 -17.70 14.39 -29.06
CA PRO A 55 -17.48 13.09 -28.46
C PRO A 55 -16.01 13.00 -28.05
N SER A 56 -15.79 12.90 -26.75
CA SER A 56 -14.47 12.67 -26.17
C SER A 56 -13.90 11.42 -26.81
N ALA A 57 -12.82 11.56 -27.56
CA ALA A 57 -12.07 10.45 -28.12
C ALA A 57 -11.73 9.52 -26.95
N SER A 58 -12.25 8.29 -27.01
CA SER A 58 -11.89 7.21 -26.10
C SER A 58 -10.37 7.07 -26.18
N ALA A 59 -9.67 7.40 -25.12
CA ALA A 59 -8.23 7.20 -25.04
C ALA A 59 -7.97 5.72 -25.32
N THR A 60 -7.29 5.42 -26.39
CA THR A 60 -6.81 4.06 -26.69
C THR A 60 -5.80 3.74 -25.58
N GLU A 61 -6.17 2.89 -24.63
CA GLU A 61 -5.27 2.45 -23.56
C GLU A 61 -4.06 1.78 -24.23
N GLN A 62 -2.88 2.29 -23.91
CA GLN A 62 -1.62 1.71 -24.37
C GLN A 62 -1.49 0.32 -23.75
N PRO A 63 -1.04 -0.72 -24.49
CA PRO A 63 -0.84 -2.05 -23.93
C PRO A 63 0.12 -2.01 -22.76
N LYS A 64 -0.28 -2.52 -21.60
CA LYS A 64 0.56 -2.59 -20.39
C LYS A 64 1.67 -3.61 -20.59
N GLY A 65 2.85 -3.29 -20.06
CA GLY A 65 3.99 -4.21 -20.01
C GLY A 65 3.70 -5.40 -19.10
N GLN A 66 4.13 -6.60 -19.50
CA GLN A 66 4.03 -7.79 -18.65
C GLN A 66 5.19 -7.83 -17.67
N VAL A 67 4.91 -7.99 -16.37
CA VAL A 67 5.90 -8.03 -15.29
C VAL A 67 5.81 -9.32 -14.49
N GLY A 68 6.94 -9.77 -13.94
CA GLY A 68 7.03 -10.93 -13.07
C GLY A 68 6.69 -10.56 -11.64
N LEU A 69 5.90 -11.40 -10.95
CA LEU A 69 5.67 -11.28 -9.52
C LEU A 69 6.24 -12.49 -8.79
N ARG A 70 6.71 -12.26 -7.56
CA ARG A 70 7.14 -13.32 -6.65
C ARG A 70 6.57 -13.12 -5.25
N VAL A 71 6.22 -14.22 -4.61
CA VAL A 71 5.84 -14.26 -3.20
C VAL A 71 7.11 -14.45 -2.38
N LEU A 72 7.38 -13.52 -1.48
CA LEU A 72 8.55 -13.56 -0.61
C LEU A 72 8.29 -14.36 0.67
N SER A 73 7.08 -14.24 1.21
CA SER A 73 6.71 -14.89 2.46
C SER A 73 5.20 -15.12 2.54
N THR A 74 4.83 -16.24 3.18
CA THR A 74 3.44 -16.55 3.53
C THR A 74 3.40 -17.15 4.92
N SER A 75 2.56 -16.63 5.79
CA SER A 75 2.34 -17.17 7.13
C SER A 75 0.86 -17.17 7.51
N VAL A 76 0.46 -18.15 8.33
CA VAL A 76 -0.88 -18.23 8.91
C VAL A 76 -0.73 -18.15 10.42
N ASP A 77 -1.25 -17.10 11.02
CA ASP A 77 -1.24 -16.87 12.45
C ASP A 77 -2.66 -17.11 13.01
N SER A 78 -2.87 -18.28 13.60
CA SER A 78 -4.14 -18.64 14.22
C SER A 78 -4.44 -17.82 15.48
N GLY A 79 -3.39 -17.37 16.18
CA GLY A 79 -3.53 -16.54 17.39
C GLY A 79 -4.01 -15.14 17.07
N ALA A 80 -3.45 -14.55 16.00
CA ALA A 80 -3.89 -13.26 15.47
C ALA A 80 -5.11 -13.39 14.55
N GLY A 81 -5.47 -14.60 14.13
CA GLY A 81 -6.61 -14.86 13.25
C GLY A 81 -6.42 -14.30 11.85
N GLN A 82 -5.19 -14.34 11.31
CA GLN A 82 -4.89 -13.77 10.00
C GLN A 82 -3.89 -14.57 9.17
N ILE A 83 -3.97 -14.39 7.87
CA ILE A 83 -2.97 -14.82 6.88
C ILE A 83 -2.18 -13.58 6.47
N THR A 84 -0.85 -13.65 6.53
CA THR A 84 0.02 -12.60 6.00
C THR A 84 0.73 -13.12 4.75
N VAL A 85 0.65 -12.36 3.66
CA VAL A 85 1.39 -12.62 2.41
C VAL A 85 2.21 -11.38 2.08
N ILE A 86 3.48 -11.58 1.74
CA ILE A 86 4.39 -10.55 1.26
C ILE A 86 4.81 -10.90 -0.16
N ALA A 87 4.65 -9.97 -1.08
CA ALA A 87 4.97 -10.15 -2.49
C ALA A 87 5.59 -8.89 -3.07
N GLU A 88 6.26 -9.05 -4.21
CA GLU A 88 6.84 -7.94 -4.96
C GLU A 88 6.75 -8.19 -6.46
N VAL A 89 6.83 -7.12 -7.22
CA VAL A 89 7.02 -7.11 -8.67
C VAL A 89 8.51 -7.04 -8.93
N ALA A 90 9.05 -8.07 -9.58
CA ALA A 90 10.49 -8.17 -9.84
C ALA A 90 10.91 -7.27 -11.00
N ASP A 91 12.12 -6.71 -10.87
CA ASP A 91 12.83 -6.00 -11.94
C ASP A 91 12.10 -4.76 -12.50
N VAL A 92 11.13 -4.22 -11.75
CA VAL A 92 10.39 -3.01 -12.10
C VAL A 92 10.23 -2.15 -10.84
N SER A 93 10.61 -0.89 -10.93
CA SER A 93 10.46 0.08 -9.84
C SER A 93 9.49 1.18 -10.28
N GLU A 94 8.25 1.11 -9.82
CA GLU A 94 7.19 2.07 -10.14
C GLU A 94 6.24 2.31 -8.96
N ASP A 95 5.67 3.51 -8.90
CA ASP A 95 4.71 3.92 -7.89
C ASP A 95 3.27 3.89 -8.43
N GLY A 96 2.30 3.91 -7.52
CA GLY A 96 0.89 4.09 -7.87
C GLY A 96 0.16 2.82 -8.30
N GLY A 97 0.84 1.66 -8.32
CA GLY A 97 0.24 0.37 -8.60
C GLY A 97 -0.61 -0.18 -7.45
N ASN A 98 -1.38 -1.21 -7.77
CA ASN A 98 -2.14 -1.99 -6.80
C ASN A 98 -1.80 -3.46 -6.93
N CYS A 99 -1.61 -4.10 -5.79
CA CYS A 99 -1.46 -5.55 -5.69
C CYS A 99 -2.77 -6.15 -5.17
N THR A 100 -3.21 -7.25 -5.76
CA THR A 100 -4.44 -7.94 -5.37
C THR A 100 -4.15 -9.40 -5.05
N LEU A 101 -4.37 -9.78 -3.80
CA LEU A 101 -4.37 -11.16 -3.34
C LEU A 101 -5.75 -11.76 -3.56
N LYS A 102 -5.82 -12.91 -4.25
CA LYS A 102 -7.02 -13.73 -4.36
C LYS A 102 -6.74 -15.10 -3.74
N LEU A 103 -7.43 -15.43 -2.65
CA LEU A 103 -7.30 -16.68 -1.92
C LEU A 103 -8.59 -17.49 -2.06
N THR A 104 -8.46 -18.79 -2.32
CA THR A 104 -9.58 -19.74 -2.42
C THR A 104 -9.34 -20.92 -1.48
N SER A 105 -10.30 -21.20 -0.60
CA SER A 105 -10.35 -22.37 0.30
C SER A 105 -11.71 -23.03 0.21
N GLY A 106 -11.76 -24.26 -0.27
CA GLY A 106 -13.02 -24.92 -0.61
C GLY A 106 -13.83 -24.11 -1.62
N SER A 107 -15.06 -23.76 -1.26
CA SER A 107 -15.95 -22.91 -2.10
C SER A 107 -15.84 -21.41 -1.80
N VAL A 108 -15.01 -21.03 -0.82
CA VAL A 108 -14.87 -19.63 -0.38
C VAL A 108 -13.70 -18.98 -1.09
N THR A 109 -13.96 -17.84 -1.72
CA THR A 109 -12.93 -16.97 -2.31
C THR A 109 -12.92 -15.63 -1.58
N LYS A 110 -11.74 -15.17 -1.17
CA LYS A 110 -11.51 -13.86 -0.58
C LYS A 110 -10.52 -13.08 -1.46
N THR A 111 -10.73 -11.79 -1.55
CA THR A 111 -9.86 -10.88 -2.29
C THR A 111 -9.48 -9.70 -1.39
N LEU A 112 -8.21 -9.32 -1.43
CA LEU A 112 -7.68 -8.15 -0.71
C LEU A 112 -6.75 -7.39 -1.64
N THR A 113 -6.99 -6.09 -1.79
CA THR A 113 -6.15 -5.20 -2.58
C THR A 113 -5.38 -4.25 -1.66
N VAL A 114 -4.10 -4.10 -1.93
CA VAL A 114 -3.18 -3.20 -1.23
C VAL A 114 -2.45 -2.33 -2.24
N LYS A 115 -1.89 -1.21 -1.77
CA LYS A 115 -1.01 -0.36 -2.58
C LYS A 115 0.33 -1.03 -2.81
N ALA A 116 0.98 -0.62 -3.89
CA ALA A 116 2.36 -0.93 -4.18
C ALA A 116 3.19 0.35 -4.20
N GLU A 117 4.44 0.22 -3.78
CA GLU A 117 5.41 1.32 -3.73
C GLU A 117 6.71 0.89 -4.39
N SER A 118 7.35 1.84 -5.08
CA SER A 118 8.66 1.63 -5.67
C SER A 118 9.72 1.36 -4.59
N ASN A 119 10.64 0.47 -4.91
CA ASN A 119 11.87 0.23 -4.20
C ASN A 119 13.05 0.46 -5.18
N VAL A 120 14.28 0.17 -4.79
CA VAL A 120 15.46 0.47 -5.60
C VAL A 120 15.43 -0.25 -6.95
N THR A 121 15.02 -1.52 -6.99
CA THR A 121 15.03 -2.37 -8.20
C THR A 121 13.73 -3.11 -8.46
N ASP A 122 12.77 -2.99 -7.56
CA ASP A 122 11.51 -3.72 -7.58
C ASP A 122 10.36 -2.83 -7.10
N THR A 123 9.14 -3.33 -7.18
CA THR A 123 7.97 -2.68 -6.60
C THR A 123 7.39 -3.58 -5.51
N GLN A 124 7.33 -3.07 -4.29
CA GLN A 124 6.82 -3.84 -3.15
C GLN A 124 5.31 -3.68 -3.02
N CYS A 125 4.61 -4.80 -2.92
CA CYS A 125 3.23 -4.81 -2.44
C CYS A 125 3.24 -4.62 -0.91
N TYR A 126 2.41 -3.71 -0.39
CA TYR A 126 2.17 -3.68 1.06
C TYR A 126 1.76 -5.07 1.55
N PRO A 127 2.11 -5.46 2.80
CA PRO A 127 1.73 -6.76 3.32
C PRO A 127 0.22 -6.99 3.27
N PHE A 128 -0.18 -8.11 2.68
CA PHE A 128 -1.57 -8.54 2.74
C PHE A 128 -1.85 -9.17 4.10
N ASN A 129 -2.73 -8.56 4.87
CA ASN A 129 -3.19 -9.11 6.15
C ASN A 129 -4.66 -9.50 5.99
N LEU A 130 -4.90 -10.76 5.58
CA LEU A 130 -6.23 -11.28 5.31
C LEU A 130 -6.80 -11.99 6.56
N PRO A 131 -7.92 -11.51 7.12
CA PRO A 131 -8.56 -12.18 8.26
C PRO A 131 -8.99 -13.61 7.93
N LEU A 132 -8.77 -14.55 8.86
CA LEU A 132 -9.22 -15.95 8.74
C LEU A 132 -10.74 -16.10 8.84
N THR A 133 -11.44 -15.07 9.30
CA THR A 133 -12.90 -15.13 9.51
C THR A 133 -13.63 -15.51 8.24
N GLY A 134 -14.40 -16.61 8.32
CA GLY A 134 -15.19 -17.13 7.21
C GLY A 134 -14.38 -17.82 6.12
N ILE A 135 -13.14 -18.22 6.42
CA ILE A 135 -12.32 -19.05 5.54
C ILE A 135 -12.28 -20.47 6.15
N PRO A 136 -12.68 -21.50 5.39
CA PRO A 136 -12.62 -22.89 5.89
C PRO A 136 -11.19 -23.35 6.15
N SER A 137 -11.01 -24.19 7.17
CA SER A 137 -9.75 -24.90 7.44
C SER A 137 -9.42 -25.88 6.30
N GLY A 138 -8.14 -26.17 6.13
CA GLY A 138 -7.64 -27.13 5.14
C GLY A 138 -6.79 -26.48 4.06
N ASN A 139 -6.67 -27.17 2.92
CA ASN A 139 -5.85 -26.67 1.81
C ASN A 139 -6.51 -25.48 1.13
N ALA A 140 -5.73 -24.43 0.96
CA ALA A 140 -6.11 -23.24 0.22
C ALA A 140 -5.08 -22.93 -0.84
N SER A 141 -5.51 -22.23 -1.89
CA SER A 141 -4.63 -21.71 -2.93
C SER A 141 -4.81 -20.21 -3.05
N PHE A 142 -3.73 -19.52 -3.47
CA PHE A 142 -3.81 -18.08 -3.72
C PHE A 142 -2.95 -17.64 -4.90
N THR A 143 -3.31 -16.52 -5.48
CA THR A 143 -2.53 -15.78 -6.47
C THR A 143 -2.40 -14.33 -6.03
N VAL A 144 -1.30 -13.69 -6.42
CA VAL A 144 -1.13 -12.24 -6.31
C VAL A 144 -1.05 -11.68 -7.71
N SER A 145 -1.84 -10.66 -8.01
CA SER A 145 -1.76 -9.89 -9.26
C SER A 145 -1.34 -8.46 -8.95
N TYR A 146 -0.71 -7.84 -9.93
CA TYR A 146 -0.29 -6.45 -9.90
C TYR A 146 -0.84 -5.72 -11.12
N GLU A 147 -1.23 -4.48 -10.93
CA GLU A 147 -1.64 -3.58 -11.99
C GLU A 147 -1.30 -2.13 -11.65
N SER A 148 -0.64 -1.47 -12.60
CA SER A 148 -0.36 -0.03 -12.60
C SER A 148 -0.88 0.64 -13.87
N ALA A 149 -0.47 1.86 -14.13
CA ALA A 149 -0.72 2.52 -15.41
C ALA A 149 -0.01 1.79 -16.56
N ASP A 150 1.22 1.34 -16.33
CA ASP A 150 2.14 0.88 -17.37
C ASP A 150 2.35 -0.63 -17.36
N SER A 151 2.08 -1.31 -16.24
CA SER A 151 2.44 -2.71 -16.00
C SER A 151 1.29 -3.56 -15.49
N ILE A 152 1.32 -4.86 -15.85
CA ILE A 152 0.40 -5.88 -15.36
C ILE A 152 1.13 -7.22 -15.20
N GLY A 153 0.78 -7.98 -14.15
CA GLY A 153 1.34 -9.30 -13.95
C GLY A 153 0.62 -10.09 -12.86
N ALA A 154 0.94 -11.38 -12.76
CA ALA A 154 0.42 -12.23 -11.70
C ALA A 154 1.38 -13.38 -11.38
N THR A 155 1.33 -13.87 -10.13
CA THR A 155 2.03 -15.11 -9.74
C THR A 155 1.30 -16.32 -10.32
N SER A 156 2.01 -17.44 -10.43
CA SER A 156 1.37 -18.75 -10.45
C SER A 156 0.60 -18.98 -9.14
N ALA A 157 -0.27 -20.02 -9.13
CA ALA A 157 -0.97 -20.39 -7.92
C ALA A 157 0.01 -20.93 -6.86
N ASN A 158 -0.09 -20.39 -5.65
CA ASN A 158 0.62 -20.84 -4.46
C ASN A 158 -0.36 -21.58 -3.54
N SER A 159 0.14 -22.47 -2.69
CA SER A 159 -0.68 -23.22 -1.73
C SER A 159 -0.28 -22.92 -0.30
N LEU A 160 -1.25 -22.99 0.62
CA LEU A 160 -1.07 -22.91 2.06
C LEU A 160 -2.10 -23.80 2.77
N VAL A 161 -1.86 -24.07 4.05
CA VAL A 161 -2.80 -24.81 4.88
C VAL A 161 -3.36 -23.88 5.95
N ILE A 162 -4.68 -23.82 6.04
CA ILE A 162 -5.42 -23.08 7.07
C ILE A 162 -5.73 -24.06 8.20
N PRO A 163 -5.28 -23.81 9.44
CA PRO A 163 -5.47 -24.71 10.57
C PRO A 163 -6.92 -24.87 11.00
#